data_02c906ee49899b28e4dcf8348c8c1512
#
_entry.id   02c906ee49899b28e4dcf8348c8c1512
#
_cell.length_a   1.000
_cell.length_b   1.000
_cell.length_c   1.000
_cell.angle_alpha   90.00
_cell.angle_beta   90.00
_cell.angle_gamma   90.00
#
_symmetry.space_group_name_H-M   'P 1'
#
loop_
_entity.id
_entity.type
_entity.pdbx_description
1 polymer ?
#
loop_
_entity_poly.entity_id
_entity_poly.type
_entity_poly.pdbx_seq_one_letter_code
_entity_poly.pdbx_strand_id
1 'polypeptide(L)'
;MVDETKGSQANILCKSCGLCCTGHLFVWAKLRSSELDSARMLGLNVFGSDPSQRGFSQPCPLWDGQCTIYTSPQYPHFCRTYKCKLLKEVIDESTSLPAALTVIQQAKEMIHDMESLLPNSPNPNFRERLVLELEALQNSDEQDDTNLEFRQKADALLLFYEKVFDVKDLVSKPDEE
;
A
#
# COMPACT_ATOMS: atom_id res chain seq x y z
N MET A 1 -19.82 20.07 14.66
CA MET A 1 -19.30 20.51 13.37
C MET A 1 -18.02 19.72 13.14
N VAL A 2 -18.00 18.80 12.19
CA VAL A 2 -16.77 18.11 11.75
C VAL A 2 -15.94 19.19 11.07
N ASP A 3 -14.72 19.39 11.53
CA ASP A 3 -13.82 20.40 10.99
C ASP A 3 -13.49 20.07 9.53
N GLU A 4 -14.05 20.82 8.59
CA GLU A 4 -13.86 20.60 7.14
C GLU A 4 -12.38 20.71 6.74
N THR A 5 -11.55 21.40 7.52
CA THR A 5 -10.12 21.57 7.26
C THR A 5 -9.36 20.27 7.52
N LYS A 6 -9.72 19.48 8.53
CA LYS A 6 -9.09 18.19 8.86
C LYS A 6 -9.38 17.15 7.78
N GLY A 7 -10.62 17.07 7.31
CA GLY A 7 -10.99 16.22 6.17
C GLY A 7 -10.23 16.58 4.91
N SER A 8 -9.98 17.88 4.67
CA SER A 8 -9.22 18.36 3.53
C SER A 8 -7.75 17.92 3.55
N GLN A 9 -7.04 18.06 4.69
CA GLN A 9 -5.62 17.67 4.82
C GLN A 9 -5.44 16.15 4.68
N ALA A 10 -6.29 15.35 5.33
CA ALA A 10 -6.28 13.90 5.20
C ALA A 10 -6.49 13.44 3.73
N ASN A 11 -7.42 14.10 3.03
CA ASN A 11 -7.68 13.83 1.62
C ASN A 11 -6.48 14.18 0.73
N ILE A 12 -5.82 15.31 0.99
CA ILE A 12 -4.60 15.72 0.27
C ILE A 12 -3.52 14.66 0.48
N LEU A 13 -3.26 14.27 1.73
CA LEU A 13 -2.25 13.28 2.06
C LEU A 13 -2.51 11.96 1.34
N CYS A 14 -3.70 11.38 1.48
CA CYS A 14 -4.05 10.09 0.89
C CYS A 14 -3.95 10.11 -0.65
N LYS A 15 -4.47 11.18 -1.29
CA LYS A 15 -4.37 11.37 -2.75
C LYS A 15 -2.94 11.52 -3.24
N SER A 16 -2.04 12.12 -2.46
CA SER A 16 -0.63 12.34 -2.85
C SER A 16 0.25 11.14 -2.55
N CYS A 17 -0.11 10.31 -1.58
CA CYS A 17 0.66 9.17 -1.13
C CYS A 17 0.72 8.06 -2.19
N GLY A 18 -0.40 7.43 -2.48
CA GLY A 18 -0.55 6.37 -3.46
C GLY A 18 0.03 5.00 -3.07
N LEU A 19 0.75 4.86 -1.97
CA LEU A 19 1.47 3.62 -1.63
C LEU A 19 0.55 2.39 -1.51
N CYS A 20 -0.69 2.57 -1.07
CA CYS A 20 -1.69 1.50 -1.09
C CYS A 20 -2.11 1.15 -2.52
N CYS A 21 -2.33 2.17 -3.37
CA CYS A 21 -2.83 2.00 -4.73
C CYS A 21 -1.79 1.44 -5.69
N THR A 22 -0.52 1.70 -5.45
CA THR A 22 0.60 1.26 -6.30
C THR A 22 1.16 -0.11 -5.91
N GLY A 23 0.58 -0.78 -4.89
CA GLY A 23 1.02 -2.12 -4.49
C GLY A 23 2.27 -2.14 -3.62
N HIS A 24 2.65 -1.00 -3.00
CA HIS A 24 3.80 -0.94 -2.11
C HIS A 24 3.47 -1.37 -0.68
N LEU A 25 2.26 -1.06 -0.19
CA LEU A 25 1.83 -1.48 1.14
C LEU A 25 0.99 -2.76 1.15
N PHE A 26 0.21 -3.00 0.09
CA PHE A 26 -0.71 -4.13 0.01
C PHE A 26 -0.62 -4.87 -1.33
N VAL A 27 -0.81 -6.19 -1.28
CA VAL A 27 -0.93 -7.03 -2.47
C VAL A 27 -2.33 -6.91 -3.07
N TRP A 28 -3.35 -6.68 -2.25
CA TRP A 28 -4.73 -6.54 -2.66
C TRP A 28 -5.56 -5.72 -1.64
N ALA A 29 -6.73 -5.29 -2.06
CA ALA A 29 -7.68 -4.56 -1.22
C ALA A 29 -9.03 -5.29 -1.16
N LYS A 30 -9.63 -5.34 0.04
CA LYS A 30 -10.88 -6.06 0.32
C LYS A 30 -12.08 -5.39 -0.37
N LEU A 31 -13.01 -6.19 -0.87
CA LEU A 31 -14.31 -5.77 -1.38
C LEU A 31 -15.45 -6.45 -0.62
N ARG A 32 -16.54 -5.75 -0.40
CA ARG A 32 -17.81 -6.34 0.02
C ARG A 32 -18.44 -7.09 -1.14
N SER A 33 -19.30 -8.09 -0.85
CA SER A 33 -20.01 -8.82 -1.90
C SER A 33 -20.83 -7.92 -2.83
N SER A 34 -21.40 -6.86 -2.29
CA SER A 34 -22.19 -5.88 -3.03
C SER A 34 -21.36 -4.96 -3.95
N GLU A 35 -20.03 -4.96 -3.82
CA GLU A 35 -19.15 -4.09 -4.58
C GLU A 35 -18.49 -4.78 -5.78
N LEU A 36 -18.59 -6.13 -5.87
CA LEU A 36 -17.86 -6.91 -6.88
C LEU A 36 -18.18 -6.48 -8.31
N ASP A 37 -19.45 -6.31 -8.64
CA ASP A 37 -19.86 -5.99 -10.01
C ASP A 37 -19.50 -4.55 -10.36
N SER A 38 -19.71 -3.59 -9.45
CA SER A 38 -19.29 -2.20 -9.66
C SER A 38 -17.78 -2.08 -9.79
N ALA A 39 -17.01 -2.83 -8.99
CA ALA A 39 -15.55 -2.86 -9.07
C ALA A 39 -15.05 -3.42 -10.41
N ARG A 40 -15.68 -4.48 -10.93
CA ARG A 40 -15.38 -5.01 -12.28
C ARG A 40 -15.70 -4.00 -13.37
N MET A 41 -16.85 -3.32 -13.27
CA MET A 41 -17.23 -2.28 -14.24
C MET A 41 -16.28 -1.08 -14.24
N LEU A 42 -15.63 -0.79 -13.12
CA LEU A 42 -14.57 0.21 -13.01
C LEU A 42 -13.22 -0.27 -13.58
N GLY A 43 -13.11 -1.53 -14.01
CA GLY A 43 -11.87 -2.10 -14.56
C GLY A 43 -10.88 -2.59 -13.50
N LEU A 44 -11.32 -2.75 -12.24
CA LEU A 44 -10.48 -3.34 -11.20
C LEU A 44 -10.29 -4.84 -11.43
N ASN A 45 -9.10 -5.37 -11.13
CA ASN A 45 -8.76 -6.78 -11.23
C ASN A 45 -9.37 -7.57 -10.05
N VAL A 46 -10.67 -7.83 -10.12
CA VAL A 46 -11.47 -8.40 -9.03
C VAL A 46 -11.35 -9.92 -8.99
N PHE A 47 -11.07 -10.45 -7.79
CA PHE A 47 -11.20 -11.86 -7.45
C PHE A 47 -12.21 -12.03 -6.30
N GLY A 48 -12.82 -13.21 -6.15
CA GLY A 48 -13.88 -13.29 -5.15
C GLY A 48 -14.71 -14.56 -5.16
N SER A 49 -14.12 -15.68 -5.61
CA SER A 49 -14.74 -17.01 -5.49
C SER A 49 -14.88 -17.45 -4.04
N ASP A 50 -13.95 -17.02 -3.16
CA ASP A 50 -13.99 -17.29 -1.72
C ASP A 50 -14.46 -16.02 -0.98
N PRO A 51 -15.50 -16.10 -0.12
CA PRO A 51 -15.95 -14.98 0.69
C PRO A 51 -14.88 -14.37 1.61
N SER A 52 -13.91 -15.17 2.08
CA SER A 52 -12.82 -14.74 2.95
C SER A 52 -11.70 -14.03 2.19
N GLN A 53 -11.60 -14.23 0.88
CA GLN A 53 -10.56 -13.67 0.01
C GLN A 53 -11.14 -12.86 -1.15
N ARG A 54 -12.11 -12.02 -0.86
CA ARG A 54 -12.83 -11.24 -1.84
C ARG A 54 -12.23 -9.83 -1.94
N GLY A 55 -11.72 -9.46 -3.12
CA GLY A 55 -11.04 -8.19 -3.29
C GLY A 55 -10.62 -7.89 -4.72
N PHE A 56 -9.70 -6.95 -4.87
CA PHE A 56 -9.03 -6.64 -6.14
C PHE A 56 -7.53 -6.50 -5.92
N SER A 57 -6.75 -6.96 -6.89
CA SER A 57 -5.29 -6.94 -6.82
C SER A 57 -4.71 -5.53 -7.02
N GLN A 58 -3.56 -5.30 -6.40
CA GLN A 58 -2.74 -4.10 -6.61
C GLN A 58 -1.58 -4.42 -7.58
N PRO A 59 -1.07 -3.44 -8.32
CA PRO A 59 -1.46 -2.02 -8.33
C PRO A 59 -2.86 -1.78 -8.92
N CYS A 60 -3.52 -0.75 -8.38
CA CYS A 60 -4.86 -0.35 -8.80
C CYS A 60 -4.79 0.34 -10.17
N PRO A 61 -5.53 -0.13 -11.19
CA PRO A 61 -5.53 0.49 -12.53
C PRO A 61 -6.13 1.90 -12.56
N LEU A 62 -6.81 2.32 -11.48
CA LEU A 62 -7.41 3.65 -11.35
C LEU A 62 -6.49 4.66 -10.63
N TRP A 63 -5.22 4.30 -10.46
CA TRP A 63 -4.19 5.20 -9.97
C TRP A 63 -3.42 5.80 -11.15
N ASP A 64 -3.50 7.12 -11.29
CA ASP A 64 -2.74 7.90 -12.27
C ASP A 64 -2.15 9.16 -11.59
N GLY A 65 -1.07 8.94 -10.79
CA GLY A 65 -0.51 9.98 -9.95
C GLY A 65 -1.42 10.41 -8.78
N GLN A 66 -2.70 10.10 -8.87
CA GLN A 66 -3.72 10.24 -7.84
C GLN A 66 -4.87 9.25 -8.08
N CYS A 67 -5.70 9.01 -7.06
CA CYS A 67 -6.89 8.18 -7.22
C CYS A 67 -7.95 8.88 -8.08
N THR A 68 -8.25 8.34 -9.25
CA THR A 68 -9.20 8.92 -10.22
C THR A 68 -10.66 8.81 -9.78
N ILE A 69 -10.96 7.90 -8.84
CA ILE A 69 -12.34 7.65 -8.36
C ILE A 69 -12.55 8.07 -6.90
N TYR A 70 -11.64 8.87 -6.31
CA TYR A 70 -11.68 9.22 -4.88
C TYR A 70 -13.01 9.81 -4.41
N THR A 71 -13.68 10.59 -5.26
CA THR A 71 -14.99 11.20 -4.98
C THR A 71 -16.17 10.43 -5.59
N SER A 72 -15.92 9.30 -6.24
CA SER A 72 -16.97 8.49 -6.87
C SER A 72 -17.88 7.84 -5.82
N PRO A 73 -19.18 7.72 -6.05
CA PRO A 73 -20.06 6.90 -5.22
C PRO A 73 -19.69 5.41 -5.25
N GLN A 74 -18.99 4.97 -6.29
CA GLN A 74 -18.49 3.60 -6.47
C GLN A 74 -17.10 3.38 -5.85
N TYR A 75 -16.56 4.37 -5.12
CA TYR A 75 -15.28 4.24 -4.42
C TYR A 75 -15.36 3.11 -3.39
N PRO A 76 -14.50 2.07 -3.48
CA PRO A 76 -14.59 0.89 -2.63
C PRO A 76 -14.61 1.23 -1.14
N HIS A 77 -15.40 0.50 -0.36
CA HIS A 77 -15.55 0.76 1.07
C HIS A 77 -14.21 0.69 1.81
N PHE A 78 -13.42 -0.33 1.53
CA PHE A 78 -12.07 -0.45 2.12
C PHE A 78 -11.22 0.80 1.85
N CYS A 79 -11.16 1.24 0.60
CA CYS A 79 -10.38 2.43 0.23
C CYS A 79 -10.89 3.71 0.93
N ARG A 80 -12.18 3.76 1.28
CA ARG A 80 -12.81 4.88 1.99
C ARG A 80 -12.54 4.85 3.50
N THR A 81 -12.51 3.66 4.09
CA THR A 81 -12.47 3.49 5.55
C THR A 81 -11.09 3.20 6.09
N TYR A 82 -10.22 2.56 5.30
CA TYR A 82 -8.86 2.29 5.71
C TYR A 82 -8.08 3.59 5.96
N LYS A 83 -7.46 3.68 7.11
CA LYS A 83 -6.61 4.80 7.52
C LYS A 83 -5.33 4.24 8.13
N CYS A 84 -4.21 4.40 7.42
CA CYS A 84 -2.90 4.06 7.98
C CYS A 84 -2.58 4.96 9.18
N LYS A 85 -1.59 4.56 9.97
CA LYS A 85 -1.18 5.31 11.16
C LYS A 85 -0.82 6.76 10.83
N LEU A 86 0.00 7.03 9.81
CA LEU A 86 0.38 8.38 9.40
C LEU A 86 -0.85 9.25 9.06
N LEU A 87 -1.85 8.67 8.37
CA LEU A 87 -3.09 9.38 8.05
C LEU A 87 -3.91 9.71 9.32
N LYS A 88 -3.96 8.78 10.29
CA LYS A 88 -4.59 9.01 11.58
C LYS A 88 -3.90 10.15 12.33
N GLU A 89 -2.57 10.18 12.35
CA GLU A 89 -1.78 11.23 12.99
C GLU A 89 -2.05 12.63 12.39
N VAL A 90 -2.26 12.72 11.07
CA VAL A 90 -2.67 13.99 10.43
C VAL A 90 -4.11 14.38 10.79
N ILE A 91 -5.02 13.42 10.90
CA ILE A 91 -6.41 13.66 11.32
C ILE A 91 -6.45 14.15 12.77
N ASP A 92 -5.63 13.56 13.63
CA ASP A 92 -5.55 13.89 15.07
C ASP A 92 -4.64 15.10 15.35
N GLU A 93 -4.07 15.72 14.31
CA GLU A 93 -3.17 16.89 14.39
C GLU A 93 -1.87 16.64 15.20
N SER A 94 -1.51 15.38 15.43
CA SER A 94 -0.22 15.00 16.04
C SER A 94 0.95 15.12 15.07
N THR A 95 0.65 15.09 13.76
CA THR A 95 1.62 15.31 12.68
C THR A 95 1.03 16.31 11.66
N SER A 96 1.82 17.33 11.28
CA SER A 96 1.39 18.30 10.26
C SER A 96 1.40 17.70 8.86
N LEU A 97 0.54 18.18 7.94
CA LEU A 97 0.52 17.73 6.56
C LEU A 97 1.89 17.86 5.86
N PRO A 98 2.65 18.98 5.97
CA PRO A 98 3.97 19.07 5.37
C PRO A 98 4.95 18.01 5.91
N ALA A 99 4.95 17.75 7.21
CA ALA A 99 5.78 16.71 7.81
C ALA A 99 5.39 15.31 7.30
N ALA A 100 4.10 15.01 7.22
CA ALA A 100 3.61 13.74 6.68
C ALA A 100 3.98 13.55 5.20
N LEU A 101 3.94 14.61 4.38
CA LEU A 101 4.36 14.56 2.98
C LEU A 101 5.87 14.28 2.86
N THR A 102 6.69 14.83 3.75
CA THR A 102 8.13 14.53 3.81
C THR A 102 8.36 13.05 4.14
N VAL A 103 7.61 12.48 5.07
CA VAL A 103 7.68 11.06 5.43
C VAL A 103 7.27 10.17 4.25
N ILE A 104 6.24 10.55 3.48
CA ILE A 104 5.86 9.83 2.25
C ILE A 104 6.97 9.90 1.20
N GLN A 105 7.62 11.04 1.04
CA GLN A 105 8.74 11.18 0.11
C GLN A 105 9.90 10.27 0.50
N GLN A 106 10.25 10.21 1.77
CA GLN A 106 11.25 9.27 2.29
C GLN A 106 10.87 7.81 2.00
N ALA A 107 9.62 7.41 2.19
CA ALA A 107 9.15 6.08 1.83
C ALA A 107 9.36 5.78 0.34
N LYS A 108 9.02 6.74 -0.54
CA LYS A 108 9.19 6.59 -1.99
C LYS A 108 10.65 6.46 -2.41
N GLU A 109 11.56 7.15 -1.74
CA GLU A 109 13.01 7.03 -1.96
C GLU A 109 13.52 5.64 -1.55
N MET A 110 13.13 5.14 -0.37
CA MET A 110 13.48 3.79 0.07
C MET A 110 12.93 2.71 -0.88
N ILE A 111 11.70 2.89 -1.38
CA ILE A 111 11.09 1.99 -2.37
C ILE A 111 11.87 2.02 -3.69
N HIS A 112 12.23 3.21 -4.18
CA HIS A 112 13.01 3.36 -5.41
C HIS A 112 14.36 2.65 -5.32
N ASP A 113 15.05 2.78 -4.19
CA ASP A 113 16.30 2.08 -3.93
C ASP A 113 16.10 0.55 -3.94
N MET A 114 15.02 0.05 -3.32
CA MET A 114 14.69 -1.37 -3.32
C MET A 114 14.30 -1.88 -4.72
N GLU A 115 13.53 -1.10 -5.50
CA GLU A 115 13.16 -1.48 -6.88
C GLU A 115 14.39 -1.74 -7.76
N SER A 116 15.48 -0.99 -7.54
CA SER A 116 16.73 -1.15 -8.28
C SER A 116 17.46 -2.47 -7.97
N LEU A 117 17.19 -3.08 -6.83
CA LEU A 117 17.79 -4.33 -6.38
C LEU A 117 16.89 -5.56 -6.64
N LEU A 118 15.60 -5.34 -6.89
CA LEU A 118 14.67 -6.44 -7.18
C LEU A 118 14.91 -7.02 -8.56
N PRO A 119 14.86 -8.36 -8.72
CA PRO A 119 14.91 -9.00 -10.03
C PRO A 119 13.76 -8.54 -10.93
N ASN A 120 14.03 -8.53 -12.24
CA ASN A 120 12.97 -8.30 -13.22
C ASN A 120 11.88 -9.37 -13.10
N SER A 121 10.64 -8.93 -13.00
CA SER A 121 9.49 -9.82 -12.83
C SER A 121 8.30 -9.31 -13.65
N PRO A 122 7.49 -10.21 -14.24
CA PRO A 122 6.23 -9.84 -14.87
C PRO A 122 5.15 -9.43 -13.84
N ASN A 123 5.37 -9.72 -12.54
CA ASN A 123 4.47 -9.32 -11.47
C ASN A 123 4.62 -7.82 -11.19
N PRO A 124 3.57 -7.01 -11.38
CA PRO A 124 3.64 -5.57 -11.16
C PRO A 124 3.58 -5.18 -9.67
N ASN A 125 3.23 -6.11 -8.77
CA ASN A 125 3.10 -5.80 -7.34
C ASN A 125 4.46 -5.81 -6.66
N PHE A 126 4.90 -4.64 -6.22
CA PHE A 126 6.19 -4.46 -5.53
C PHE A 126 6.29 -5.30 -4.26
N ARG A 127 5.24 -5.25 -3.40
CA ARG A 127 5.29 -5.95 -2.11
C ARG A 127 5.40 -7.45 -2.28
N GLU A 128 4.67 -8.02 -3.23
CA GLU A 128 4.74 -9.45 -3.52
C GLU A 128 6.12 -9.86 -4.05
N ARG A 129 6.71 -9.07 -4.95
CA ARG A 129 8.08 -9.30 -5.43
C ARG A 129 9.10 -9.24 -4.29
N LEU A 130 8.98 -8.26 -3.40
CA LEU A 130 9.87 -8.10 -2.23
C LEU A 130 9.80 -9.32 -1.31
N VAL A 131 8.58 -9.81 -1.01
CA VAL A 131 8.38 -10.99 -0.15
C VAL A 131 8.98 -12.24 -0.79
N LEU A 132 8.68 -12.49 -2.07
CA LEU A 132 9.21 -13.66 -2.79
C LEU A 132 10.73 -13.66 -2.83
N GLU A 133 11.37 -12.51 -3.04
CA GLU A 133 12.83 -12.40 -3.03
C GLU A 133 13.42 -12.64 -1.63
N LEU A 134 12.81 -12.09 -0.59
CA LEU A 134 13.23 -12.36 0.79
C LEU A 134 13.13 -13.85 1.14
N GLU A 135 12.05 -14.52 0.74
CA GLU A 135 11.85 -15.96 0.93
C GLU A 135 12.89 -16.77 0.14
N ALA A 136 13.17 -16.39 -1.10
CA ALA A 136 14.19 -17.05 -1.93
C ALA A 136 15.57 -16.96 -1.29
N LEU A 137 15.95 -15.78 -0.80
CA LEU A 137 17.22 -15.55 -0.14
C LEU A 137 17.33 -16.26 1.23
N GLN A 138 16.23 -16.46 1.96
CA GLN A 138 16.25 -17.24 3.20
C GLN A 138 16.56 -18.71 2.96
N ASN A 139 16.19 -19.23 1.79
CA ASN A 139 16.39 -20.64 1.41
C ASN A 139 17.69 -20.86 0.62
N SER A 140 18.48 -19.81 0.35
CA SER A 140 19.77 -19.90 -0.33
C SER A 140 20.93 -19.95 0.67
N ASP A 141 21.90 -20.83 0.43
CA ASP A 141 23.17 -20.88 1.19
C ASP A 141 24.18 -19.81 0.72
N GLU A 142 23.85 -19.06 -0.33
CA GLU A 142 24.73 -18.03 -0.88
C GLU A 142 24.68 -16.75 -0.04
N GLN A 143 25.71 -16.53 0.72
CA GLN A 143 25.96 -15.28 1.46
C GLN A 143 26.96 -14.44 0.65
N ASP A 144 26.48 -13.68 -0.31
CA ASP A 144 27.28 -12.66 -0.97
C ASP A 144 26.92 -11.24 -0.46
N ASP A 145 27.79 -10.26 -0.76
CA ASP A 145 27.64 -8.89 -0.30
C ASP A 145 26.35 -8.25 -0.87
N THR A 146 25.89 -8.65 -2.05
CA THR A 146 24.69 -8.15 -2.71
C THR A 146 23.44 -8.62 -1.97
N ASN A 147 23.40 -9.89 -1.57
CA ASN A 147 22.31 -10.46 -0.77
C ASN A 147 22.23 -9.82 0.61
N LEU A 148 23.38 -9.48 1.19
CA LEU A 148 23.43 -8.77 2.47
C LEU A 148 22.87 -7.35 2.36
N GLU A 149 23.27 -6.60 1.33
CA GLU A 149 22.75 -5.24 1.07
C GLU A 149 21.25 -5.26 0.84
N PHE A 150 20.75 -6.18 0.01
CA PHE A 150 19.31 -6.34 -0.25
C PHE A 150 18.53 -6.56 1.06
N ARG A 151 18.97 -7.53 1.89
CA ARG A 151 18.30 -7.83 3.18
C ARG A 151 18.29 -6.62 4.10
N GLN A 152 19.40 -5.91 4.26
CA GLN A 152 19.48 -4.73 5.12
C GLN A 152 18.51 -3.63 4.68
N LYS A 153 18.43 -3.36 3.38
CA LYS A 153 17.51 -2.37 2.83
C LYS A 153 16.06 -2.81 2.95
N ALA A 154 15.77 -4.09 2.71
CA ALA A 154 14.44 -4.66 2.87
C ALA A 154 13.96 -4.58 4.31
N ASP A 155 14.79 -4.98 5.28
CA ASP A 155 14.47 -4.90 6.71
C ASP A 155 14.23 -3.45 7.15
N ALA A 156 15.05 -2.51 6.67
CA ALA A 156 14.87 -1.08 6.96
C ALA A 156 13.52 -0.56 6.41
N LEU A 157 13.14 -0.95 5.18
CA LEU A 157 11.88 -0.55 4.56
C LEU A 157 10.67 -1.18 5.29
N LEU A 158 10.75 -2.46 5.65
CA LEU A 158 9.68 -3.15 6.38
C LEU A 158 9.47 -2.56 7.78
N LEU A 159 10.57 -2.27 8.48
CA LEU A 159 10.51 -1.58 9.77
C LEU A 159 9.92 -0.16 9.64
N PHE A 160 10.22 0.53 8.54
CA PHE A 160 9.62 1.82 8.23
C PHE A 160 8.11 1.69 8.01
N TYR A 161 7.66 0.67 7.25
CA TYR A 161 6.23 0.41 7.02
C TYR A 161 5.49 0.12 8.34
N GLU A 162 6.08 -0.69 9.22
CA GLU A 162 5.49 -0.95 10.54
C GLU A 162 5.38 0.32 11.37
N LYS A 163 6.46 1.09 11.49
CA LYS A 163 6.50 2.29 12.36
C LYS A 163 5.61 3.42 11.86
N VAL A 164 5.58 3.64 10.56
CA VAL A 164 4.95 4.81 9.93
C VAL A 164 3.51 4.54 9.51
N PHE A 165 3.24 3.36 8.96
CA PHE A 165 1.93 3.02 8.41
C PHE A 165 1.15 2.01 9.25
N ASP A 166 1.78 1.39 10.26
CA ASP A 166 1.26 0.27 11.05
C ASP A 166 0.94 -0.97 10.19
N VAL A 167 1.79 -1.22 9.20
CA VAL A 167 1.71 -2.39 8.32
C VAL A 167 2.76 -3.39 8.75
N LYS A 168 2.34 -4.43 9.49
CA LYS A 168 3.21 -5.41 10.14
C LYS A 168 3.45 -6.67 9.30
N ASP A 169 2.43 -7.11 8.57
CA ASP A 169 2.49 -8.36 7.85
C ASP A 169 3.10 -8.19 6.47
N LEU A 170 4.04 -9.07 6.11
CA LEU A 170 4.62 -9.13 4.77
C LEU A 170 3.54 -9.44 3.71
N VAL A 171 2.58 -10.29 4.05
CA VAL A 171 1.37 -10.57 3.27
C VAL A 171 0.18 -10.07 4.08
N SER A 172 -0.10 -8.77 4.02
CA SER A 172 -1.25 -8.21 4.74
C SER A 172 -2.54 -8.78 4.18
N LYS A 173 -3.12 -9.72 4.94
CA LYS A 173 -4.56 -9.93 4.87
C LYS A 173 -5.19 -8.66 5.45
N PRO A 174 -6.15 -8.02 4.76
CA PRO A 174 -6.88 -6.91 5.37
C PRO A 174 -7.52 -7.44 6.66
N ASP A 175 -7.31 -6.70 7.77
CA ASP A 175 -7.86 -7.04 9.06
C ASP A 175 -9.35 -7.36 8.95
N GLU A 176 -9.75 -8.45 9.58
CA GLU A 176 -11.14 -8.83 9.77
C GLU A 176 -11.77 -7.86 10.78
N GLU A 177 -12.54 -6.89 10.30
CA GLU A 177 -13.59 -6.21 11.06
C GLU A 177 -14.96 -6.57 10.52
#